data_a9b85639982f9478814a2f4bcda0b3c9
#
_entry.id   a9b85639982f9478814a2f4bcda0b3c9
#
_cell.length_a   1.000
_cell.length_b   1.000
_cell.length_c   1.000
_cell.angle_alpha   90.00
_cell.angle_beta   90.00
_cell.angle_gamma   90.00
#
_symmetry.space_group_name_H-M   'P 1'
#
loop_
_entity.id
_entity.type
_entity.pdbx_description
1 polymer ?
#
loop_
_entity_poly.entity_id
_entity_poly.type
_entity_poly.pdbx_seq_one_letter_code
_entity_poly.pdbx_strand_id
1 'polypeptide(L)'
;MRSPWKAYLLPKMLSTDMATLWKGTQFMTERAGGSDVGTLETTARLENGTWRLYGDKWFASHTDAHVALILARPEGAPAGTTGIALFALPRYLRDGSRNSYRIIRMKEKMGTRSLATCELVLDGAEAYLVGDATKGLKQMMEQVNMSRLSHGVRAAGMMRRCLHEALQVARNRDAFGKRLIRHPLLRRQVMKILVPAEQALSLSMLAASYMDKARAGSNEASQVIRILTPLVKFRACRDAINATRAAMETRGGNGYIEEWVNAKMVRDSHIGVLWEGTSNINAIDVVRRAVSKARAHEMLHALLKDKLQEASLPDAFRRRLATAIDKAFRFIVQIARDPEREHMARQASSGLYHAASAVVLAWEGAHPDGEPKKLLVSRLVLEHRVEPVDPLAPTDGDWESDAYAMLLDQGPAAPRSAVHALLVAA
;
A
#
# COMPACT_ATOMS: atom_id res chain seq x y z
N MET A 1 10.39 14.62 31.90
CA MET A 1 9.61 13.66 32.73
C MET A 1 8.90 12.66 31.85
N ARG A 2 8.99 11.36 32.12
CA ARG A 2 8.19 10.35 31.39
C ARG A 2 6.74 10.52 31.83
N SER A 3 5.83 10.79 30.88
CA SER A 3 4.40 10.88 31.17
C SER A 3 3.93 9.60 31.87
N PRO A 4 3.17 9.68 32.98
CA PRO A 4 2.76 8.51 33.76
C PRO A 4 2.00 7.44 32.94
N TRP A 5 1.26 7.86 31.89
CA TRP A 5 0.53 6.94 31.02
C TRP A 5 1.46 6.08 30.15
N LYS A 6 2.66 6.60 29.76
CA LYS A 6 3.65 5.81 29.01
C LYS A 6 4.14 4.62 29.82
N ALA A 7 4.38 4.82 31.12
CA ALA A 7 4.76 3.72 32.02
C ALA A 7 3.64 2.67 32.17
N TYR A 8 2.40 3.06 32.00
CA TYR A 8 1.24 2.16 32.07
C TYR A 8 0.98 1.39 30.76
N LEU A 9 1.02 2.08 29.61
CA LEU A 9 0.62 1.49 28.32
C LEU A 9 1.79 0.81 27.59
N LEU A 10 2.96 1.44 27.53
CA LEU A 10 4.05 0.97 26.69
C LEU A 10 4.56 -0.45 27.02
N PRO A 11 4.76 -0.85 28.29
CA PRO A 11 5.22 -2.21 28.59
C PRO A 11 4.24 -3.27 28.06
N LYS A 12 2.94 -2.98 28.12
CA LYS A 12 1.89 -3.89 27.65
C LYS A 12 1.81 -3.92 26.13
N MET A 13 1.94 -2.76 25.47
CA MET A 13 1.90 -2.67 23.99
C MET A 13 3.18 -3.22 23.33
N LEU A 14 4.30 -3.25 24.04
CA LEU A 14 5.59 -3.75 23.56
C LEU A 14 5.90 -5.17 24.05
N SER A 15 4.96 -5.81 24.76
CA SER A 15 5.14 -7.20 25.20
C SER A 15 5.31 -8.13 24.03
N THR A 16 6.22 -9.07 24.14
CA THR A 16 6.40 -10.20 23.20
C THR A 16 5.59 -11.44 23.60
N ASP A 17 5.01 -11.43 24.80
CA ASP A 17 4.12 -12.46 25.30
C ASP A 17 2.67 -12.16 24.89
N MET A 18 2.05 -13.06 24.15
CA MET A 18 0.69 -12.93 23.65
C MET A 18 -0.37 -12.81 24.75
N ALA A 19 -0.10 -13.35 25.95
CA ALA A 19 -1.02 -13.28 27.09
C ALA A 19 -1.07 -11.88 27.70
N THR A 20 0.01 -11.14 27.60
CA THR A 20 0.16 -9.78 28.19
C THR A 20 0.17 -8.67 27.14
N LEU A 21 0.25 -9.00 25.86
CA LEU A 21 0.28 -8.04 24.76
C LEU A 21 -1.02 -7.27 24.63
N TRP A 22 -0.93 -5.95 24.70
CA TRP A 22 -2.03 -5.06 24.42
C TRP A 22 -2.06 -4.65 22.94
N LYS A 23 -3.14 -5.01 22.26
CA LYS A 23 -3.37 -4.67 20.85
C LYS A 23 -3.71 -3.19 20.70
N GLY A 24 -3.16 -2.56 19.68
CA GLY A 24 -3.43 -1.18 19.30
C GLY A 24 -4.33 -1.07 18.07
N THR A 25 -5.04 0.05 17.96
CA THR A 25 -5.84 0.45 16.79
C THR A 25 -5.83 1.96 16.62
N GLN A 26 -6.55 2.46 15.60
CA GLN A 26 -6.80 3.89 15.41
C GLN A 26 -8.24 4.15 14.98
N PHE A 27 -8.83 5.25 15.47
CA PHE A 27 -10.15 5.71 15.10
C PHE A 27 -10.08 7.16 14.60
N MET A 28 -10.23 7.38 13.30
CA MET A 28 -10.14 8.71 12.70
C MET A 28 -11.47 9.21 12.16
N THR A 29 -12.17 8.38 11.39
CA THR A 29 -13.36 8.75 10.64
C THR A 29 -14.57 9.01 11.54
N GLU A 30 -15.27 10.10 11.27
CA GLU A 30 -16.55 10.50 11.88
C GLU A 30 -17.65 10.53 10.81
N ARG A 31 -18.90 10.78 11.21
CA ARG A 31 -20.02 10.90 10.25
C ARG A 31 -19.83 12.03 9.27
N ALA A 32 -19.24 13.15 9.72
CA ALA A 32 -18.90 14.30 8.89
C ALA A 32 -17.91 13.98 7.78
N GLY A 33 -17.08 12.93 7.93
CA GLY A 33 -16.14 12.47 6.92
C GLY A 33 -14.84 11.89 7.48
N GLY A 34 -14.00 11.34 6.59
CA GLY A 34 -12.72 10.75 6.94
C GLY A 34 -11.55 11.29 6.12
N SER A 35 -11.81 11.88 4.95
CA SER A 35 -10.76 12.46 4.09
C SER A 35 -10.41 13.89 4.50
N ASP A 36 -11.39 14.70 4.88
CA ASP A 36 -11.20 16.03 5.46
C ASP A 36 -11.20 15.95 6.99
N VAL A 37 -10.07 15.54 7.54
CA VAL A 37 -9.90 15.38 9.01
C VAL A 37 -10.02 16.72 9.75
N GLY A 38 -9.87 17.84 9.06
CA GLY A 38 -10.01 19.19 9.64
C GLY A 38 -11.40 19.49 10.18
N THR A 39 -12.42 18.78 9.69
CA THR A 39 -13.84 18.96 10.06
C THR A 39 -14.28 18.06 11.21
N LEU A 40 -13.37 17.33 11.88
CA LEU A 40 -13.73 16.44 12.98
C LEU A 40 -14.50 17.19 14.10
N GLU A 41 -15.50 16.51 14.67
CA GLU A 41 -16.43 17.02 15.67
C GLU A 41 -16.13 16.51 17.08
N THR A 42 -15.35 15.42 17.22
CA THR A 42 -14.92 14.91 18.53
C THR A 42 -14.15 15.97 19.30
N THR A 43 -14.62 16.31 20.51
CA THR A 43 -14.00 17.27 21.41
C THR A 43 -13.24 16.61 22.54
N ALA A 44 -12.24 17.32 23.10
CA ALA A 44 -11.47 16.91 24.26
C ALA A 44 -11.53 18.01 25.31
N ARG A 45 -11.92 17.67 26.55
CA ARG A 45 -11.98 18.59 27.69
C ARG A 45 -10.99 18.15 28.74
N LEU A 46 -10.32 19.10 29.36
CA LEU A 46 -9.45 18.85 30.52
C LEU A 46 -10.23 19.04 31.81
N GLU A 47 -10.67 17.96 32.41
CA GLU A 47 -11.48 17.94 33.63
C GLU A 47 -10.67 17.34 34.78
N ASN A 48 -10.42 18.12 35.83
CA ASN A 48 -9.65 17.71 37.02
C ASN A 48 -8.28 17.07 36.68
N GLY A 49 -7.60 17.63 35.65
CA GLY A 49 -6.28 17.14 35.19
C GLY A 49 -6.33 15.90 34.30
N THR A 50 -7.51 15.42 33.95
CA THR A 50 -7.74 14.26 33.07
C THR A 50 -8.42 14.70 31.79
N TRP A 51 -7.90 14.26 30.64
CA TRP A 51 -8.55 14.51 29.36
C TRP A 51 -9.73 13.58 29.17
N ARG A 52 -10.89 14.14 28.84
CA ARG A 52 -12.13 13.44 28.52
C ARG A 52 -12.59 13.74 27.10
N LEU A 53 -12.93 12.68 26.38
CA LEU A 53 -13.34 12.77 24.98
C LEU A 53 -14.86 12.61 24.84
N TYR A 54 -15.44 13.44 23.97
CA TYR A 54 -16.86 13.45 23.65
C TYR A 54 -17.07 13.49 22.13
N GLY A 55 -17.97 12.67 21.60
CA GLY A 55 -18.26 12.59 20.18
C GLY A 55 -18.45 11.16 19.69
N ASP A 56 -18.45 10.95 18.39
CA ASP A 56 -18.63 9.63 17.80
C ASP A 56 -17.54 9.28 16.79
N LYS A 57 -17.32 7.99 16.58
CA LYS A 57 -16.46 7.47 15.50
C LYS A 57 -17.25 6.51 14.64
N TRP A 58 -17.15 6.71 13.31
CA TRP A 58 -17.99 6.01 12.33
C TRP A 58 -17.43 4.68 11.87
N PHE A 59 -16.09 4.55 11.80
CA PHE A 59 -15.38 3.31 11.47
C PHE A 59 -14.31 3.01 12.52
N ALA A 60 -14.73 2.42 13.64
CA ALA A 60 -13.82 1.91 14.65
C ALA A 60 -13.52 0.44 14.36
N SER A 61 -12.45 0.20 13.60
CA SER A 61 -12.00 -1.15 13.29
C SER A 61 -11.11 -1.71 14.38
N HIS A 62 -11.16 -3.04 14.61
CA HIS A 62 -10.51 -3.71 15.73
C HIS A 62 -10.99 -3.11 17.07
N THR A 63 -12.29 -3.00 17.22
CA THR A 63 -12.95 -2.28 18.33
C THR A 63 -12.64 -2.88 19.70
N ASP A 64 -12.24 -4.15 19.75
CA ASP A 64 -11.82 -4.85 20.97
C ASP A 64 -10.34 -4.65 21.32
N ALA A 65 -9.59 -3.83 20.57
CA ALA A 65 -8.21 -3.46 20.91
C ALA A 65 -8.12 -2.77 22.29
N HIS A 66 -7.00 -2.93 22.94
CA HIS A 66 -6.79 -2.40 24.30
C HIS A 66 -6.51 -0.89 24.33
N VAL A 67 -5.91 -0.36 23.25
CA VAL A 67 -5.58 1.07 23.12
C VAL A 67 -5.90 1.53 21.71
N ALA A 68 -6.62 2.65 21.58
CA ALA A 68 -6.86 3.30 20.31
C ALA A 68 -6.12 4.64 20.24
N LEU A 69 -5.45 4.93 19.12
CA LEU A 69 -5.05 6.29 18.78
C LEU A 69 -6.26 7.01 18.18
N ILE A 70 -6.56 8.20 18.69
CA ILE A 70 -7.76 8.94 18.32
C ILE A 70 -7.44 10.44 18.19
N LEU A 71 -8.05 11.08 17.21
CA LEU A 71 -7.98 12.52 17.03
C LEU A 71 -9.21 13.18 17.67
N ALA A 72 -8.96 14.26 18.39
CA ALA A 72 -10.00 15.10 18.97
C ALA A 72 -9.54 16.57 19.03
N ARG A 73 -10.49 17.50 19.10
CA ARG A 73 -10.22 18.92 19.21
C ARG A 73 -10.29 19.33 20.69
N PRO A 74 -9.20 19.78 21.32
CA PRO A 74 -9.24 20.38 22.64
C PRO A 74 -10.21 21.57 22.67
N GLU A 75 -10.94 21.76 23.75
CA GLU A 75 -11.85 22.88 23.92
C GLU A 75 -11.06 24.21 23.83
N GLY A 76 -11.59 25.16 23.05
CA GLY A 76 -10.90 26.43 22.76
C GLY A 76 -9.83 26.35 21.67
N ALA A 77 -9.51 25.18 21.12
CA ALA A 77 -8.54 25.06 20.02
C ALA A 77 -9.13 25.58 18.68
N PRO A 78 -8.29 26.10 17.77
CA PRO A 78 -8.76 26.66 16.50
C PRO A 78 -9.40 25.59 15.59
N ALA A 79 -10.24 26.04 14.65
CA ALA A 79 -10.78 25.18 13.60
C ALA A 79 -9.69 24.66 12.66
N GLY A 80 -10.03 23.64 11.86
CA GLY A 80 -9.11 23.04 10.89
C GLY A 80 -8.11 22.07 11.53
N THR A 81 -7.07 21.73 10.81
CA THR A 81 -6.11 20.67 11.19
C THR A 81 -5.13 21.09 12.30
N THR A 82 -4.91 22.39 12.49
CA THR A 82 -4.00 22.93 13.50
C THR A 82 -4.54 22.83 14.93
N GLY A 83 -5.87 22.76 15.09
CA GLY A 83 -6.51 22.59 16.39
C GLY A 83 -6.77 21.14 16.79
N ILE A 84 -6.17 20.17 16.12
CA ILE A 84 -6.40 18.75 16.38
C ILE A 84 -5.26 18.18 17.19
N ALA A 85 -5.58 17.53 18.32
CA ALA A 85 -4.64 16.80 19.15
C ALA A 85 -4.80 15.28 18.99
N LEU A 86 -3.72 14.56 19.28
CA LEU A 86 -3.69 13.09 19.29
C LEU A 86 -3.81 12.57 20.71
N PHE A 87 -4.68 11.60 20.90
CA PHE A 87 -4.89 10.96 22.21
C PHE A 87 -4.71 9.44 22.11
N ALA A 88 -4.23 8.84 23.21
CA ALA A 88 -4.30 7.41 23.44
C ALA A 88 -5.50 7.12 24.32
N LEU A 89 -6.46 6.36 23.79
CA LEU A 89 -7.70 5.97 24.46
C LEU A 89 -7.57 4.51 24.93
N PRO A 90 -7.37 4.24 26.22
CA PRO A 90 -7.35 2.88 26.74
C PRO A 90 -8.76 2.31 26.82
N ARG A 91 -8.90 1.00 26.61
CA ARG A 91 -10.17 0.28 26.82
C ARG A 91 -10.51 0.08 28.28
N TYR A 92 -9.48 -0.15 29.09
CA TYR A 92 -9.57 -0.28 30.54
C TYR A 92 -8.73 0.79 31.21
N LEU A 93 -9.23 1.35 32.30
CA LEU A 93 -8.55 2.33 33.13
C LEU A 93 -7.54 1.65 34.05
N ARG A 94 -6.76 2.45 34.79
CA ARG A 94 -5.73 1.90 35.70
C ARG A 94 -6.28 1.07 36.86
N ASP A 95 -7.49 1.39 37.31
CA ASP A 95 -8.21 0.67 38.34
C ASP A 95 -8.90 -0.62 37.82
N GLY A 96 -8.73 -0.94 36.53
CA GLY A 96 -9.33 -2.09 35.87
C GLY A 96 -10.78 -1.86 35.39
N SER A 97 -11.36 -0.72 35.67
CA SER A 97 -12.71 -0.37 35.23
C SER A 97 -12.73 -0.16 33.71
N ARG A 98 -13.91 -0.35 33.10
CA ARG A 98 -14.13 -0.09 31.69
C ARG A 98 -14.23 1.39 31.42
N ASN A 99 -13.52 1.88 30.39
CA ASN A 99 -13.57 3.27 29.98
C ASN A 99 -14.96 3.68 29.43
N SER A 100 -15.30 4.95 29.55
CA SER A 100 -16.61 5.52 29.24
C SER A 100 -16.81 5.74 27.73
N TYR A 101 -16.79 4.64 26.97
CA TYR A 101 -17.26 4.64 25.58
C TYR A 101 -18.05 3.36 25.26
N ARG A 102 -18.98 3.45 24.34
CA ARG A 102 -19.85 2.34 24.00
C ARG A 102 -19.93 2.09 22.52
N ILE A 103 -20.07 0.82 22.16
CA ILE A 103 -20.33 0.36 20.80
C ILE A 103 -21.84 0.53 20.54
N ILE A 104 -22.19 1.22 19.46
CA ILE A 104 -23.58 1.42 19.05
C ILE A 104 -24.04 0.24 18.20
N ARG A 105 -23.25 -0.10 17.18
CA ARG A 105 -23.52 -1.28 16.34
C ARG A 105 -22.26 -1.73 15.59
N MET A 106 -22.25 -2.98 15.19
CA MET A 106 -21.26 -3.51 14.24
C MET A 106 -21.70 -3.21 12.81
N LYS A 107 -20.72 -2.87 11.96
CA LYS A 107 -20.94 -2.68 10.53
C LYS A 107 -21.05 -4.02 9.83
N GLU A 108 -22.09 -4.21 9.04
CA GLU A 108 -22.13 -5.26 8.04
C GLU A 108 -21.26 -4.83 6.85
N LYS A 109 -20.35 -5.71 6.41
CA LYS A 109 -19.31 -5.35 5.42
C LYS A 109 -19.28 -6.32 4.25
N MET A 110 -18.93 -5.81 3.07
CA MET A 110 -18.69 -6.59 1.88
C MET A 110 -17.58 -7.64 2.11
N GLY A 111 -16.44 -7.23 2.69
CA GLY A 111 -15.28 -8.08 2.96
C GLY A 111 -14.64 -7.76 4.31
N THR A 112 -13.49 -8.40 4.60
CA THR A 112 -12.77 -8.28 5.88
C THR A 112 -13.68 -8.49 7.10
N ARG A 113 -14.62 -9.42 7.02
CA ARG A 113 -15.68 -9.64 8.04
C ARG A 113 -15.10 -10.12 9.37
N SER A 114 -13.95 -10.79 9.36
CA SER A 114 -13.24 -11.22 10.58
C SER A 114 -12.67 -10.06 11.41
N LEU A 115 -12.51 -8.87 10.83
CA LEU A 115 -12.12 -7.66 11.55
C LEU A 115 -13.38 -6.89 11.96
N ALA A 116 -13.76 -6.91 13.24
CA ALA A 116 -14.89 -6.13 13.74
C ALA A 116 -14.68 -4.63 13.45
N THR A 117 -15.71 -3.99 12.91
CA THR A 117 -15.74 -2.54 12.65
C THR A 117 -17.07 -1.99 13.16
N CYS A 118 -17.00 -1.01 14.04
CA CYS A 118 -18.15 -0.53 14.78
C CYS A 118 -18.33 0.98 14.65
N GLU A 119 -19.52 1.44 15.04
CA GLU A 119 -19.79 2.82 15.42
C GLU A 119 -19.60 2.94 16.93
N LEU A 120 -18.87 3.97 17.36
CA LEU A 120 -18.62 4.26 18.77
C LEU A 120 -19.16 5.61 19.16
N VAL A 121 -19.63 5.73 20.41
CA VAL A 121 -19.88 6.99 21.09
C VAL A 121 -18.93 7.11 22.28
N LEU A 122 -18.29 8.26 22.36
CA LEU A 122 -17.42 8.70 23.45
C LEU A 122 -18.25 9.63 24.35
N ASP A 123 -18.39 9.29 25.61
CA ASP A 123 -19.17 10.04 26.57
C ASP A 123 -18.34 10.25 27.84
N GLY A 124 -17.46 11.24 27.80
CA GLY A 124 -16.49 11.48 28.86
C GLY A 124 -15.38 10.42 28.90
N ALA A 125 -15.04 9.81 27.79
CA ALA A 125 -14.01 8.77 27.73
C ALA A 125 -12.63 9.31 28.12
N GLU A 126 -12.00 8.71 29.14
CA GLU A 126 -10.68 9.10 29.61
C GLU A 126 -9.61 8.78 28.57
N ALA A 127 -8.75 9.74 28.27
CA ALA A 127 -7.67 9.60 27.29
C ALA A 127 -6.40 10.32 27.72
N TYR A 128 -5.31 9.94 27.11
CA TYR A 128 -3.99 10.53 27.39
C TYR A 128 -3.48 11.29 26.18
N LEU A 129 -3.14 12.57 26.36
CA LEU A 129 -2.56 13.38 25.29
C LEU A 129 -1.22 12.77 24.83
N VAL A 130 -1.08 12.58 23.52
CA VAL A 130 0.14 12.06 22.89
C VAL A 130 0.91 13.21 22.24
N GLY A 131 2.09 13.47 22.76
CA GLY A 131 3.01 14.47 22.22
C GLY A 131 2.51 15.91 22.36
N ASP A 132 2.52 16.67 21.27
CA ASP A 132 2.17 18.09 21.19
C ASP A 132 0.70 18.25 20.74
N ALA A 133 -0.10 18.96 21.56
CA ALA A 133 -1.52 19.18 21.30
C ALA A 133 -1.80 19.94 19.98
N THR A 134 -0.82 20.70 19.49
CA THR A 134 -0.96 21.48 18.23
C THR A 134 -0.53 20.68 16.98
N LYS A 135 0.00 19.48 17.15
CA LYS A 135 0.57 18.64 16.06
C LYS A 135 -0.09 17.27 15.94
N GLY A 136 -1.29 17.11 16.48
CA GLY A 136 -1.93 15.78 16.54
C GLY A 136 -2.09 15.09 15.20
N LEU A 137 -2.52 15.80 14.16
CA LEU A 137 -2.62 15.22 12.82
C LEU A 137 -1.24 14.83 12.26
N LYS A 138 -0.20 15.64 12.45
CA LYS A 138 1.15 15.30 12.00
C LYS A 138 1.67 14.04 12.68
N GLN A 139 1.44 13.90 13.98
CA GLN A 139 1.82 12.72 14.77
C GLN A 139 1.03 11.48 14.32
N MET A 140 -0.27 11.61 14.07
CA MET A 140 -1.08 10.51 13.54
C MET A 140 -0.60 10.06 12.15
N MET A 141 -0.10 10.98 11.32
CA MET A 141 0.40 10.65 9.98
C MET A 141 1.62 9.74 9.98
N GLU A 142 2.40 9.68 11.06
CA GLU A 142 3.50 8.71 11.21
C GLU A 142 2.94 7.28 11.24
N GLN A 143 1.89 7.07 12.02
CA GLN A 143 1.19 5.78 12.09
C GLN A 143 0.48 5.48 10.76
N VAL A 144 -0.20 6.46 10.14
CA VAL A 144 -0.87 6.30 8.84
C VAL A 144 0.11 5.90 7.74
N ASN A 145 1.32 6.46 7.69
CA ASN A 145 2.32 6.09 6.69
C ASN A 145 2.84 4.65 6.90
N MET A 146 2.99 4.20 8.15
CA MET A 146 3.29 2.80 8.45
C MET A 146 2.16 1.88 7.98
N SER A 147 0.91 2.25 8.25
CA SER A 147 -0.28 1.53 7.78
C SER A 147 -0.35 1.47 6.24
N ARG A 148 -0.02 2.57 5.55
CA ARG A 148 0.04 2.60 4.07
C ARG A 148 1.08 1.62 3.51
N LEU A 149 2.26 1.54 4.12
CA LEU A 149 3.27 0.55 3.74
C LEU A 149 2.75 -0.87 3.96
N SER A 150 2.17 -1.15 5.14
CA SER A 150 1.53 -2.43 5.45
C SER A 150 0.45 -2.81 4.43
N HIS A 151 -0.31 -1.84 3.91
CA HIS A 151 -1.31 -2.09 2.85
C HIS A 151 -0.67 -2.45 1.52
N GLY A 152 0.48 -1.88 1.18
CA GLY A 152 1.28 -2.28 0.04
C GLY A 152 1.73 -3.74 0.14
N VAL A 153 2.29 -4.11 1.28
CA VAL A 153 2.72 -5.50 1.57
C VAL A 153 1.53 -6.46 1.53
N ARG A 154 0.40 -6.09 2.15
CA ARG A 154 -0.83 -6.88 2.10
C ARG A 154 -1.34 -7.08 0.68
N ALA A 155 -1.32 -6.04 -0.15
CA ALA A 155 -1.73 -6.12 -1.55
C ALA A 155 -0.80 -7.06 -2.34
N ALA A 156 0.50 -6.97 -2.15
CA ALA A 156 1.48 -7.87 -2.75
C ALA A 156 1.24 -9.33 -2.33
N GLY A 157 1.05 -9.59 -1.03
CA GLY A 157 0.75 -10.93 -0.51
C GLY A 157 -0.57 -11.50 -1.05
N MET A 158 -1.60 -10.67 -1.18
CA MET A 158 -2.88 -11.06 -1.77
C MET A 158 -2.73 -11.41 -3.26
N MET A 159 -1.99 -10.62 -4.04
CA MET A 159 -1.73 -10.92 -5.45
C MET A 159 -0.87 -12.18 -5.61
N ARG A 160 0.12 -12.42 -4.72
CA ARG A 160 0.88 -13.70 -4.69
C ARG A 160 -0.02 -14.89 -4.40
N ARG A 161 -0.95 -14.77 -3.46
CA ARG A 161 -1.94 -15.83 -3.21
C ARG A 161 -2.82 -16.05 -4.44
N CYS A 162 -3.28 -15.00 -5.11
CA CYS A 162 -4.04 -15.09 -6.37
C CYS A 162 -3.26 -15.82 -7.46
N LEU A 163 -1.97 -15.49 -7.61
CA LEU A 163 -1.09 -16.15 -8.56
C LEU A 163 -0.96 -17.65 -8.26
N HIS A 164 -0.76 -18.00 -6.99
CA HIS A 164 -0.68 -19.39 -6.56
C HIS A 164 -1.96 -20.16 -6.91
N GLU A 165 -3.12 -19.65 -6.56
CA GLU A 165 -4.43 -20.26 -6.87
C GLU A 165 -4.65 -20.42 -8.39
N ALA A 166 -4.31 -19.39 -9.17
CA ALA A 166 -4.43 -19.43 -10.62
C ALA A 166 -3.49 -20.47 -11.26
N LEU A 167 -2.24 -20.55 -10.80
CA LEU A 167 -1.26 -21.53 -11.29
C LEU A 167 -1.64 -22.95 -10.91
N GLN A 168 -2.18 -23.19 -9.69
CA GLN A 168 -2.65 -24.52 -9.30
C GLN A 168 -3.76 -25.01 -10.24
N VAL A 169 -4.72 -24.16 -10.55
CA VAL A 169 -5.77 -24.52 -11.51
C VAL A 169 -5.21 -24.71 -12.92
N ALA A 170 -4.39 -23.77 -13.39
CA ALA A 170 -3.87 -23.78 -14.75
C ALA A 170 -2.97 -25.00 -15.05
N ARG A 171 -2.21 -25.47 -14.07
CA ARG A 171 -1.28 -26.60 -14.19
C ARG A 171 -1.93 -27.97 -14.00
N ASN A 172 -3.09 -28.04 -13.34
CA ASN A 172 -3.69 -29.33 -12.95
C ASN A 172 -5.02 -29.63 -13.67
N ARG A 173 -5.59 -28.67 -14.40
CA ARG A 173 -6.85 -28.85 -15.10
C ARG A 173 -6.63 -28.90 -16.61
N ASP A 174 -7.34 -29.83 -17.28
CA ASP A 174 -7.39 -29.96 -18.73
C ASP A 174 -8.69 -29.34 -19.27
N ALA A 175 -8.59 -28.69 -20.43
CA ALA A 175 -9.72 -28.28 -21.25
C ALA A 175 -9.28 -28.17 -22.72
N PHE A 176 -10.18 -28.43 -23.65
CA PHE A 176 -9.91 -28.38 -25.09
C PHE A 176 -8.68 -29.22 -25.48
N GLY A 177 -8.54 -30.41 -24.88
CA GLY A 177 -7.51 -31.39 -25.23
C GLY A 177 -6.10 -31.10 -24.67
N LYS A 178 -5.90 -30.09 -23.83
CA LYS A 178 -4.59 -29.77 -23.22
C LYS A 178 -4.72 -29.09 -21.87
N ARG A 179 -3.62 -29.08 -21.11
CA ARG A 179 -3.51 -28.34 -19.83
C ARG A 179 -3.86 -26.86 -20.03
N LEU A 180 -4.60 -26.28 -19.10
CA LEU A 180 -4.99 -24.87 -19.15
C LEU A 180 -3.81 -23.94 -19.31
N ILE A 181 -2.68 -24.21 -18.59
CA ILE A 181 -1.46 -23.40 -18.69
C ILE A 181 -0.86 -23.32 -20.10
N ARG A 182 -1.21 -24.26 -21.01
CA ARG A 182 -0.74 -24.27 -22.41
C ARG A 182 -1.60 -23.42 -23.34
N HIS A 183 -2.70 -22.82 -22.86
CA HIS A 183 -3.52 -21.90 -23.64
C HIS A 183 -2.92 -20.50 -23.62
N PRO A 184 -2.56 -19.89 -24.78
CA PRO A 184 -1.88 -18.59 -24.81
C PRO A 184 -2.66 -17.49 -24.10
N LEU A 185 -3.98 -17.41 -24.31
CA LEU A 185 -4.82 -16.40 -23.66
C LEU A 185 -4.83 -16.53 -22.13
N LEU A 186 -4.82 -17.76 -21.59
CA LEU A 186 -4.74 -17.98 -20.15
C LEU A 186 -3.37 -17.62 -19.61
N ARG A 187 -2.29 -17.94 -20.31
CA ARG A 187 -0.93 -17.47 -19.92
C ARG A 187 -0.89 -15.97 -19.78
N ARG A 188 -1.40 -15.25 -20.78
CA ARG A 188 -1.51 -13.77 -20.73
C ARG A 188 -2.36 -13.29 -19.55
N GLN A 189 -3.45 -13.99 -19.19
CA GLN A 189 -4.26 -13.67 -18.01
C GLN A 189 -3.47 -13.89 -16.69
N VAL A 190 -2.74 -14.99 -16.58
CA VAL A 190 -1.88 -15.25 -15.40
C VAL A 190 -0.80 -14.18 -15.26
N MET A 191 -0.24 -13.69 -16.37
CA MET A 191 0.73 -12.57 -16.34
C MET A 191 0.12 -11.27 -15.81
N LYS A 192 -1.19 -11.02 -16.00
CA LYS A 192 -1.90 -9.88 -15.38
C LYS A 192 -2.00 -9.97 -13.85
N ILE A 193 -1.69 -11.13 -13.27
CA ILE A 193 -1.58 -11.33 -11.82
C ILE A 193 -0.11 -11.26 -11.40
N LEU A 194 0.78 -11.94 -12.12
CA LEU A 194 2.20 -12.04 -11.79
C LEU A 194 2.90 -10.68 -11.81
N VAL A 195 2.78 -9.94 -12.91
CA VAL A 195 3.49 -8.66 -13.09
C VAL A 195 3.16 -7.66 -11.97
N PRO A 196 1.91 -7.33 -11.66
CA PRO A 196 1.62 -6.40 -10.57
C PRO A 196 1.98 -6.96 -9.17
N ALA A 197 1.96 -8.28 -8.98
CA ALA A 197 2.41 -8.89 -7.72
C ALA A 197 3.90 -8.64 -7.48
N GLU A 198 4.74 -8.83 -8.50
CA GLU A 198 6.19 -8.57 -8.42
C GLU A 198 6.48 -7.07 -8.27
N GLN A 199 5.78 -6.19 -9.01
CA GLN A 199 5.91 -4.73 -8.84
C GLN A 199 5.62 -4.30 -7.39
N ALA A 200 4.51 -4.76 -6.83
CA ALA A 200 4.09 -4.40 -5.47
C ALA A 200 5.06 -4.95 -4.42
N LEU A 201 5.54 -6.18 -4.59
CA LEU A 201 6.50 -6.79 -3.68
C LEU A 201 7.82 -6.01 -3.67
N SER A 202 8.44 -5.80 -4.83
CA SER A 202 9.73 -5.11 -4.95
C SER A 202 9.68 -3.69 -4.40
N LEU A 203 8.66 -2.89 -4.75
CA LEU A 203 8.54 -1.53 -4.21
C LEU A 203 8.20 -1.49 -2.72
N SER A 204 7.41 -2.44 -2.22
CA SER A 204 7.10 -2.52 -0.78
C SER A 204 8.34 -2.88 0.04
N MET A 205 9.17 -3.82 -0.44
CA MET A 205 10.41 -4.20 0.24
C MET A 205 11.44 -3.07 0.20
N LEU A 206 11.57 -2.37 -0.93
CA LEU A 206 12.38 -1.16 -1.01
C LEU A 206 11.90 -0.10 0.01
N ALA A 207 10.60 0.18 0.06
CA ALA A 207 10.05 1.14 1.02
C ALA A 207 10.28 0.71 2.46
N ALA A 208 10.18 -0.58 2.79
CA ALA A 208 10.45 -1.13 4.12
C ALA A 208 11.93 -0.92 4.51
N SER A 209 12.88 -1.22 3.63
CA SER A 209 14.30 -1.02 3.89
C SER A 209 14.65 0.46 4.13
N TYR A 210 14.01 1.38 3.40
CA TYR A 210 14.18 2.82 3.61
C TYR A 210 13.45 3.33 4.86
N MET A 211 12.38 2.66 5.29
CA MET A 211 11.73 2.94 6.58
C MET A 211 12.69 2.69 7.75
N ASP A 212 13.46 1.61 7.70
CA ASP A 212 14.45 1.29 8.75
C ASP A 212 15.58 2.31 8.75
N LYS A 213 16.09 2.71 7.58
CA LYS A 213 17.10 3.77 7.45
C LYS A 213 16.59 5.12 7.97
N ALA A 214 15.34 5.47 7.68
CA ALA A 214 14.70 6.69 8.17
C ALA A 214 14.57 6.69 9.70
N ARG A 215 14.20 5.56 10.30
CA ARG A 215 14.15 5.37 11.75
C ARG A 215 15.53 5.45 12.41
N ALA A 216 16.56 5.05 11.70
CA ALA A 216 17.95 5.22 12.11
C ALA A 216 18.46 6.67 11.94
N GLY A 217 17.61 7.60 11.47
CA GLY A 217 17.92 9.03 11.39
C GLY A 217 18.30 9.56 10.00
N SER A 218 18.23 8.75 8.92
CA SER A 218 18.51 9.23 7.58
C SER A 218 17.39 10.15 7.06
N ASN A 219 17.73 11.41 6.79
CA ASN A 219 16.83 12.38 6.16
C ASN A 219 16.50 12.01 4.71
N GLU A 220 17.47 11.49 3.96
CA GLU A 220 17.30 11.03 2.58
C GLU A 220 16.29 9.89 2.51
N ALA A 221 16.43 8.89 3.39
CA ALA A 221 15.49 7.80 3.50
C ALA A 221 14.09 8.30 3.90
N SER A 222 14.00 9.30 4.76
CA SER A 222 12.73 9.94 5.13
C SER A 222 12.03 10.59 3.93
N GLN A 223 12.78 11.20 3.02
CA GLN A 223 12.23 11.73 1.76
C GLN A 223 11.78 10.61 0.82
N VAL A 224 12.57 9.54 0.67
CA VAL A 224 12.20 8.39 -0.17
C VAL A 224 10.88 7.76 0.31
N ILE A 225 10.74 7.47 1.60
CA ILE A 225 9.50 6.88 2.13
C ILE A 225 8.32 7.85 2.07
N ARG A 226 8.57 9.18 2.14
CA ARG A 226 7.52 10.19 2.05
C ARG A 226 6.75 10.10 0.72
N ILE A 227 7.39 9.70 -0.36
CA ILE A 227 6.75 9.51 -1.67
C ILE A 227 6.37 8.05 -1.92
N LEU A 228 7.19 7.07 -1.52
CA LEU A 228 6.93 5.65 -1.81
C LEU A 228 5.71 5.11 -1.07
N THR A 229 5.48 5.47 0.20
CA THR A 229 4.36 4.90 0.98
C THR A 229 2.99 5.20 0.38
N PRO A 230 2.61 6.47 0.07
CA PRO A 230 1.35 6.75 -0.60
C PRO A 230 1.30 6.20 -2.03
N LEU A 231 2.44 6.18 -2.76
CA LEU A 231 2.53 5.68 -4.13
C LEU A 231 2.25 4.18 -4.20
N VAL A 232 2.90 3.39 -3.35
CA VAL A 232 2.71 1.93 -3.26
C VAL A 232 1.28 1.63 -2.83
N LYS A 233 0.77 2.27 -1.77
CA LYS A 233 -0.59 2.08 -1.30
C LYS A 233 -1.61 2.38 -2.39
N PHE A 234 -1.42 3.48 -3.11
CA PHE A 234 -2.30 3.88 -4.21
C PHE A 234 -2.37 2.82 -5.30
N ARG A 235 -1.21 2.37 -5.80
CA ARG A 235 -1.21 1.51 -7.00
C ARG A 235 -1.38 0.03 -6.67
N ALA A 236 -0.65 -0.51 -5.70
CA ALA A 236 -0.72 -1.92 -5.35
C ALA A 236 -2.12 -2.37 -4.92
N CYS A 237 -2.85 -1.56 -4.14
CA CYS A 237 -4.21 -1.88 -3.74
C CYS A 237 -5.20 -1.88 -4.92
N ARG A 238 -4.98 -1.04 -5.92
CA ARG A 238 -5.81 -1.03 -7.15
C ARG A 238 -5.51 -2.24 -8.02
N ASP A 239 -4.24 -2.61 -8.14
CA ASP A 239 -3.84 -3.80 -8.90
C ASP A 239 -4.33 -5.09 -8.23
N ALA A 240 -4.39 -5.13 -6.89
CA ALA A 240 -4.92 -6.28 -6.16
C ALA A 240 -6.39 -6.58 -6.52
N ILE A 241 -7.23 -5.56 -6.76
CA ILE A 241 -8.63 -5.77 -7.21
C ILE A 241 -8.65 -6.48 -8.56
N ASN A 242 -7.83 -6.05 -9.51
CA ASN A 242 -7.77 -6.68 -10.84
C ASN A 242 -7.17 -8.10 -10.77
N ALA A 243 -6.16 -8.31 -9.94
CA ALA A 243 -5.53 -9.61 -9.75
C ALA A 243 -6.47 -10.63 -9.11
N THR A 244 -7.26 -10.22 -8.10
CA THR A 244 -8.25 -11.11 -7.46
C THR A 244 -9.34 -11.52 -8.42
N ARG A 245 -9.84 -10.60 -9.26
CA ARG A 245 -10.80 -10.92 -10.33
C ARG A 245 -10.19 -11.87 -11.35
N ALA A 246 -8.98 -11.60 -11.84
CA ALA A 246 -8.32 -12.47 -12.82
C ALA A 246 -8.09 -13.89 -12.29
N ALA A 247 -7.77 -14.05 -11.02
CA ALA A 247 -7.63 -15.35 -10.37
C ALA A 247 -8.98 -16.08 -10.25
N MET A 248 -10.05 -15.35 -9.93
CA MET A 248 -11.41 -15.89 -9.91
C MET A 248 -11.81 -16.41 -11.29
N GLU A 249 -11.61 -15.62 -12.34
CA GLU A 249 -11.88 -16.01 -13.73
C GLU A 249 -11.06 -17.24 -14.15
N THR A 250 -9.79 -17.34 -13.74
CA THR A 250 -8.94 -18.50 -14.04
C THR A 250 -9.50 -19.80 -13.45
N ARG A 251 -10.14 -19.75 -12.27
CA ARG A 251 -10.81 -20.91 -11.68
C ARG A 251 -12.13 -21.27 -12.37
N GLY A 252 -12.73 -20.33 -13.10
CA GLY A 252 -14.04 -20.48 -13.71
C GLY A 252 -15.18 -20.40 -12.69
N GLY A 253 -16.30 -21.09 -12.91
CA GLY A 253 -17.48 -21.03 -12.05
C GLY A 253 -17.19 -21.26 -10.56
N ASN A 254 -16.31 -22.19 -10.24
CA ASN A 254 -15.88 -22.47 -8.87
C ASN A 254 -15.18 -21.26 -8.20
N GLY A 255 -14.65 -20.30 -8.96
CA GLY A 255 -14.07 -19.07 -8.42
C GLY A 255 -15.09 -18.13 -7.78
N TYR A 256 -16.36 -18.28 -8.13
CA TYR A 256 -17.48 -17.52 -7.59
C TYR A 256 -18.13 -18.15 -6.35
N ILE A 257 -17.80 -19.41 -6.07
CA ILE A 257 -18.38 -20.21 -4.99
C ILE A 257 -17.62 -20.00 -3.69
N GLU A 258 -18.33 -19.84 -2.56
CA GLU A 258 -17.77 -19.51 -1.24
C GLU A 258 -16.86 -20.61 -0.66
N GLU A 259 -16.95 -21.86 -1.12
CA GLU A 259 -16.06 -22.95 -0.75
C GLU A 259 -14.60 -22.68 -1.16
N TRP A 260 -14.41 -21.78 -2.14
CA TRP A 260 -13.10 -21.40 -2.65
C TRP A 260 -12.69 -19.99 -2.19
N VAL A 261 -11.40 -19.82 -1.94
CA VAL A 261 -10.86 -18.57 -1.41
C VAL A 261 -11.05 -17.36 -2.35
N ASN A 262 -11.28 -17.59 -3.65
CA ASN A 262 -11.37 -16.53 -4.66
C ASN A 262 -12.49 -15.52 -4.37
N ALA A 263 -13.69 -15.98 -4.03
CA ALA A 263 -14.81 -15.09 -3.67
C ALA A 263 -14.46 -14.17 -2.50
N LYS A 264 -13.85 -14.73 -1.45
CA LYS A 264 -13.37 -13.96 -0.28
C LYS A 264 -12.28 -12.96 -0.69
N MET A 265 -11.28 -13.35 -1.50
CA MET A 265 -10.20 -12.46 -1.93
C MET A 265 -10.72 -11.28 -2.76
N VAL A 266 -11.69 -11.48 -3.63
CA VAL A 266 -12.34 -10.40 -4.38
C VAL A 266 -12.96 -9.39 -3.43
N ARG A 267 -13.76 -9.84 -2.47
CA ARG A 267 -14.38 -8.95 -1.48
C ARG A 267 -13.35 -8.19 -0.65
N ASP A 268 -12.36 -8.89 -0.11
CA ASP A 268 -11.36 -8.32 0.78
C ASP A 268 -10.39 -7.35 0.08
N SER A 269 -10.19 -7.47 -1.23
CA SER A 269 -9.31 -6.57 -2.00
C SER A 269 -9.85 -5.14 -2.05
N HIS A 270 -11.17 -4.97 -2.10
CA HIS A 270 -11.81 -3.68 -2.33
C HIS A 270 -11.58 -2.67 -1.21
N ILE A 271 -11.44 -3.12 0.05
CA ILE A 271 -11.19 -2.19 1.15
C ILE A 271 -9.84 -1.47 0.99
N GLY A 272 -8.87 -2.08 0.31
CA GLY A 272 -7.54 -1.51 0.10
C GLY A 272 -7.53 -0.15 -0.60
N VAL A 273 -8.51 0.15 -1.45
CA VAL A 273 -8.61 1.43 -2.15
C VAL A 273 -9.38 2.51 -1.38
N LEU A 274 -9.92 2.18 -0.21
CA LEU A 274 -10.77 3.06 0.60
C LEU A 274 -10.07 3.56 1.86
N TRP A 275 -9.62 2.67 2.73
CA TRP A 275 -9.01 3.06 4.00
C TRP A 275 -7.59 3.63 3.85
N GLU A 276 -7.09 4.34 4.86
CA GLU A 276 -5.81 5.09 4.84
C GLU A 276 -5.73 6.11 3.68
N GLY A 277 -6.88 6.68 3.34
CA GLY A 277 -7.10 7.55 2.20
C GLY A 277 -7.51 6.77 0.94
N THR A 278 -8.52 7.28 0.25
CA THR A 278 -8.96 6.72 -1.05
C THR A 278 -7.86 6.82 -2.10
N SER A 279 -8.09 6.20 -3.25
CA SER A 279 -7.16 6.31 -4.39
C SER A 279 -6.86 7.77 -4.77
N ASN A 280 -7.87 8.66 -4.76
CA ASN A 280 -7.68 10.07 -5.06
C ASN A 280 -6.83 10.76 -3.99
N ILE A 281 -7.16 10.54 -2.71
CA ILE A 281 -6.41 11.13 -1.59
C ILE A 281 -4.93 10.74 -1.62
N ASN A 282 -4.62 9.48 -1.91
CA ASN A 282 -3.21 9.04 -2.02
C ASN A 282 -2.51 9.64 -3.25
N ALA A 283 -3.18 9.73 -4.40
CA ALA A 283 -2.61 10.34 -5.60
C ALA A 283 -2.36 11.85 -5.39
N ILE A 284 -3.31 12.56 -4.75
CA ILE A 284 -3.15 13.97 -4.37
C ILE A 284 -2.02 14.14 -3.34
N ASP A 285 -1.90 13.23 -2.37
CA ASP A 285 -0.80 13.26 -1.39
C ASP A 285 0.57 13.11 -2.09
N VAL A 286 0.70 12.21 -3.07
CA VAL A 286 1.92 12.12 -3.89
C VAL A 286 2.19 13.43 -4.61
N VAL A 287 1.24 13.98 -5.35
CA VAL A 287 1.45 15.16 -6.20
C VAL A 287 1.65 16.43 -5.37
N ARG A 288 0.71 16.74 -4.45
CA ARG A 288 0.69 18.02 -3.73
C ARG A 288 1.62 18.06 -2.52
N ARG A 289 1.72 16.95 -1.79
CA ARG A 289 2.50 16.94 -0.54
C ARG A 289 3.89 16.37 -0.72
N ALA A 290 4.04 15.22 -1.39
CA ALA A 290 5.35 14.61 -1.57
C ALA A 290 6.17 15.32 -2.67
N VAL A 291 5.58 15.59 -3.84
CA VAL A 291 6.30 16.22 -4.95
C VAL A 291 6.37 17.74 -4.78
N SER A 292 5.21 18.44 -4.72
CA SER A 292 5.18 19.90 -4.72
C SER A 292 5.77 20.48 -3.43
N LYS A 293 5.30 20.04 -2.25
CA LYS A 293 5.68 20.63 -0.96
C LYS A 293 7.00 20.10 -0.42
N ALA A 294 7.19 18.79 -0.38
CA ALA A 294 8.37 18.16 0.24
C ALA A 294 9.53 17.93 -0.74
N ARG A 295 9.33 18.06 -2.05
CA ARG A 295 10.31 17.77 -3.09
C ARG A 295 10.91 16.35 -3.01
N ALA A 296 10.20 15.43 -2.38
CA ALA A 296 10.65 14.05 -2.13
C ALA A 296 10.95 13.25 -3.42
N HIS A 297 10.42 13.69 -4.55
CA HIS A 297 10.66 13.11 -5.86
C HIS A 297 12.14 13.23 -6.30
N GLU A 298 12.86 14.26 -5.84
CA GLU A 298 14.27 14.45 -6.21
C GLU A 298 15.14 13.33 -5.64
N MET A 299 14.92 13.00 -4.36
CA MET A 299 15.66 11.92 -3.70
C MET A 299 15.30 10.55 -4.28
N LEU A 300 14.01 10.31 -4.59
CA LEU A 300 13.60 9.07 -5.25
C LEU A 300 14.21 8.95 -6.65
N HIS A 301 14.27 10.04 -7.40
CA HIS A 301 14.86 10.06 -8.75
C HIS A 301 16.36 9.72 -8.71
N ALA A 302 17.11 10.36 -7.80
CA ALA A 302 18.52 10.07 -7.59
C ALA A 302 18.71 8.58 -7.23
N LEU A 303 17.98 8.07 -6.25
CA LEU A 303 18.01 6.66 -5.85
C LEU A 303 17.80 5.71 -7.03
N LEU A 304 16.80 5.97 -7.87
CA LEU A 304 16.51 5.09 -9.02
C LEU A 304 17.60 5.16 -10.08
N LYS A 305 18.22 6.32 -10.28
CA LYS A 305 19.38 6.46 -11.18
C LYS A 305 20.60 5.68 -10.67
N ASP A 306 20.91 5.77 -9.39
CA ASP A 306 22.00 5.02 -8.76
C ASP A 306 21.79 3.51 -8.94
N LYS A 307 20.58 3.01 -8.62
CA LYS A 307 20.24 1.59 -8.82
C LYS A 307 20.38 1.15 -10.28
N LEU A 308 20.02 2.02 -11.21
CA LEU A 308 20.15 1.73 -12.64
C LEU A 308 21.63 1.69 -13.10
N GLN A 309 22.50 2.49 -12.48
CA GLN A 309 23.94 2.46 -12.73
C GLN A 309 24.60 1.20 -12.14
N GLU A 310 24.20 0.81 -10.92
CA GLU A 310 24.68 -0.41 -10.25
C GLU A 310 24.30 -1.69 -11.00
N ALA A 311 23.14 -1.70 -11.69
CA ALA A 311 22.61 -2.89 -12.33
C ALA A 311 23.41 -3.29 -13.58
N SER A 312 23.86 -4.54 -13.67
CA SER A 312 24.47 -5.11 -14.88
C SER A 312 23.40 -5.42 -15.92
N LEU A 313 23.19 -4.49 -16.87
CA LEU A 313 22.11 -4.56 -17.87
C LEU A 313 22.69 -4.30 -19.29
N PRO A 314 22.07 -4.86 -20.34
CA PRO A 314 22.33 -4.43 -21.70
C PRO A 314 22.07 -2.93 -21.88
N ASP A 315 22.96 -2.21 -22.57
CA ASP A 315 22.92 -0.75 -22.70
C ASP A 315 21.61 -0.23 -23.30
N ALA A 316 21.06 -0.93 -24.28
CA ALA A 316 19.79 -0.56 -24.89
C ALA A 316 18.65 -0.59 -23.85
N PHE A 317 18.56 -1.63 -23.06
CA PHE A 317 17.54 -1.78 -22.04
C PHE A 317 17.73 -0.75 -20.90
N ARG A 318 18.97 -0.53 -20.45
CA ARG A 318 19.32 0.52 -19.49
C ARG A 318 18.83 1.90 -19.96
N ARG A 319 19.08 2.26 -21.23
CA ARG A 319 18.63 3.55 -21.80
C ARG A 319 17.10 3.67 -21.84
N ARG A 320 16.37 2.60 -22.18
CA ARG A 320 14.91 2.60 -22.14
C ARG A 320 14.37 2.89 -20.72
N LEU A 321 14.92 2.22 -19.71
CA LEU A 321 14.54 2.45 -18.30
C LEU A 321 14.89 3.87 -17.85
N ALA A 322 16.07 4.40 -18.19
CA ALA A 322 16.45 5.77 -17.87
C ALA A 322 15.49 6.79 -18.49
N THR A 323 15.16 6.62 -19.76
CA THR A 323 14.17 7.47 -20.45
C THR A 323 12.80 7.41 -19.78
N ALA A 324 12.37 6.22 -19.38
CA ALA A 324 11.08 5.99 -18.72
C ALA A 324 10.98 6.72 -17.37
N ILE A 325 12.01 6.61 -16.51
CA ILE A 325 12.02 7.33 -15.22
C ILE A 325 12.07 8.84 -15.42
N ASP A 326 12.93 9.34 -16.28
CA ASP A 326 13.04 10.77 -16.55
C ASP A 326 11.73 11.36 -17.08
N LYS A 327 11.02 10.63 -17.96
CA LYS A 327 9.69 11.03 -18.46
C LYS A 327 8.65 11.03 -17.34
N ALA A 328 8.63 10.00 -16.50
CA ALA A 328 7.68 9.90 -15.39
C ALA A 328 7.89 11.02 -14.36
N PHE A 329 9.15 11.33 -14.02
CA PHE A 329 9.45 12.42 -13.09
C PHE A 329 9.12 13.79 -13.68
N ARG A 330 9.45 14.05 -14.95
CA ARG A 330 9.02 15.30 -15.61
C ARG A 330 7.50 15.46 -15.60
N PHE A 331 6.76 14.39 -15.91
CA PHE A 331 5.30 14.43 -15.95
C PHE A 331 4.69 14.73 -14.57
N ILE A 332 5.12 14.03 -13.52
CA ILE A 332 4.54 14.26 -12.18
C ILE A 332 4.89 15.64 -11.63
N VAL A 333 6.07 16.19 -11.93
CA VAL A 333 6.46 17.55 -11.57
C VAL A 333 5.61 18.58 -12.32
N GLN A 334 5.34 18.35 -13.61
CA GLN A 334 4.44 19.21 -14.39
C GLN A 334 3.05 19.30 -13.76
N ILE A 335 2.46 18.13 -13.38
CA ILE A 335 1.15 18.09 -12.71
C ILE A 335 1.19 18.73 -11.32
N ALA A 336 2.31 18.56 -10.59
CA ALA A 336 2.46 19.16 -9.27
C ALA A 336 2.55 20.69 -9.28
N ARG A 337 3.04 21.29 -10.37
CA ARG A 337 3.16 22.75 -10.54
C ARG A 337 1.85 23.44 -10.92
N ASP A 338 0.90 22.71 -11.51
CA ASP A 338 -0.33 23.27 -12.05
C ASP A 338 -1.55 22.70 -11.28
N PRO A 339 -2.22 23.51 -10.42
CA PRO A 339 -3.42 23.11 -9.71
C PRO A 339 -4.58 22.66 -10.61
N GLU A 340 -4.75 23.28 -11.78
CA GLU A 340 -5.84 22.97 -12.71
C GLU A 340 -5.70 21.55 -13.31
N ARG A 341 -4.48 20.98 -13.28
CA ARG A 341 -4.21 19.61 -13.75
C ARG A 341 -4.34 18.55 -12.67
N GLU A 342 -4.93 18.84 -11.53
CA GLU A 342 -5.11 17.85 -10.45
C GLU A 342 -5.86 16.60 -10.90
N HIS A 343 -6.77 16.71 -11.86
CA HIS A 343 -7.48 15.58 -12.47
C HIS A 343 -6.53 14.50 -13.06
N MET A 344 -5.29 14.86 -13.41
CA MET A 344 -4.26 13.96 -13.92
C MET A 344 -3.40 13.31 -12.81
N ALA A 345 -3.61 13.64 -11.53
CA ALA A 345 -2.79 13.15 -10.42
C ALA A 345 -2.70 11.61 -10.37
N ARG A 346 -3.79 10.91 -10.65
CA ARG A 346 -3.80 9.44 -10.70
C ARG A 346 -2.98 8.87 -11.84
N GLN A 347 -3.01 9.51 -13.01
CA GLN A 347 -2.21 9.09 -14.17
C GLN A 347 -0.72 9.30 -13.89
N ALA A 348 -0.33 10.48 -13.40
CA ALA A 348 1.05 10.81 -13.08
C ALA A 348 1.61 9.88 -11.99
N SER A 349 0.85 9.62 -10.92
CA SER A 349 1.23 8.68 -9.88
C SER A 349 1.35 7.24 -10.40
N SER A 350 0.45 6.79 -11.29
CA SER A 350 0.55 5.46 -11.90
C SER A 350 1.80 5.33 -12.76
N GLY A 351 2.08 6.33 -13.61
CA GLY A 351 3.28 6.36 -14.44
C GLY A 351 4.56 6.28 -13.61
N LEU A 352 4.64 7.09 -12.53
CA LEU A 352 5.78 7.06 -11.62
C LEU A 352 5.94 5.69 -10.94
N TYR A 353 4.84 5.08 -10.46
CA TYR A 353 4.87 3.74 -9.86
C TYR A 353 5.40 2.69 -10.84
N HIS A 354 4.91 2.68 -12.08
CA HIS A 354 5.33 1.69 -13.07
C HIS A 354 6.79 1.89 -13.48
N ALA A 355 7.21 3.12 -13.74
CA ALA A 355 8.61 3.40 -14.08
C ALA A 355 9.56 3.06 -12.93
N ALA A 356 9.23 3.45 -11.71
CA ALA A 356 10.04 3.13 -10.52
C ALA A 356 10.13 1.61 -10.28
N SER A 357 9.01 0.89 -10.38
CA SER A 357 9.01 -0.57 -10.20
C SER A 357 9.78 -1.31 -11.30
N ALA A 358 9.74 -0.83 -12.54
CA ALA A 358 10.54 -1.41 -13.63
C ALA A 358 12.04 -1.31 -13.31
N VAL A 359 12.52 -0.16 -12.84
CA VAL A 359 13.93 0.02 -12.44
C VAL A 359 14.29 -0.87 -11.26
N VAL A 360 13.46 -0.94 -10.22
CA VAL A 360 13.75 -1.75 -9.03
C VAL A 360 13.79 -3.24 -9.38
N LEU A 361 12.86 -3.74 -10.19
CA LEU A 361 12.85 -5.11 -10.70
C LEU A 361 14.10 -5.42 -11.54
N ALA A 362 14.53 -4.48 -12.39
CA ALA A 362 15.75 -4.63 -13.19
C ALA A 362 16.99 -4.69 -12.28
N TRP A 363 17.08 -3.83 -11.28
CA TRP A 363 18.17 -3.82 -10.32
C TRP A 363 18.23 -5.12 -9.50
N GLU A 364 17.09 -5.58 -8.97
CA GLU A 364 17.01 -6.85 -8.24
C GLU A 364 17.37 -8.05 -9.12
N GLY A 365 16.88 -8.10 -10.37
CA GLY A 365 17.16 -9.18 -11.31
C GLY A 365 18.59 -9.19 -11.83
N ALA A 366 19.25 -8.03 -11.86
CA ALA A 366 20.65 -7.89 -12.27
C ALA A 366 21.65 -8.25 -11.15
N HIS A 367 21.19 -8.24 -9.86
CA HIS A 367 22.05 -8.58 -8.73
C HIS A 367 22.58 -10.03 -8.87
N PRO A 368 23.86 -10.33 -8.53
CA PRO A 368 24.43 -11.67 -8.64
C PRO A 368 23.59 -12.77 -7.96
N ASP A 369 23.09 -12.48 -6.77
CA ASP A 369 22.22 -13.38 -5.96
C ASP A 369 20.73 -13.19 -6.28
N GLY A 370 20.39 -12.32 -7.22
CA GLY A 370 19.01 -12.00 -7.59
C GLY A 370 18.41 -13.02 -8.55
N GLU A 371 17.07 -13.05 -8.60
CA GLU A 371 16.31 -13.90 -9.54
C GLU A 371 16.29 -13.23 -10.94
N PRO A 372 17.01 -13.76 -11.94
CA PRO A 372 17.12 -13.12 -13.27
C PRO A 372 15.79 -12.92 -13.97
N LYS A 373 14.77 -13.73 -13.69
CA LYS A 373 13.43 -13.62 -14.26
C LYS A 373 12.77 -12.26 -13.96
N LYS A 374 13.17 -11.55 -12.90
CA LYS A 374 12.72 -10.18 -12.62
C LYS A 374 13.07 -9.19 -13.73
N LEU A 375 14.13 -9.44 -14.49
CA LEU A 375 14.47 -8.64 -15.68
C LEU A 375 13.36 -8.72 -16.74
N LEU A 376 12.79 -9.91 -16.96
CA LEU A 376 11.67 -10.09 -17.89
C LEU A 376 10.41 -9.38 -17.39
N VAL A 377 10.15 -9.46 -16.08
CA VAL A 377 9.03 -8.71 -15.47
C VAL A 377 9.22 -7.21 -15.64
N SER A 378 10.46 -6.71 -15.45
CA SER A 378 10.81 -5.29 -15.70
C SER A 378 10.50 -4.87 -17.13
N ARG A 379 10.90 -5.69 -18.14
CA ARG A 379 10.59 -5.43 -19.55
C ARG A 379 9.09 -5.42 -19.82
N LEU A 380 8.34 -6.39 -19.28
CA LEU A 380 6.88 -6.42 -19.41
C LEU A 380 6.21 -5.18 -18.81
N VAL A 381 6.71 -4.69 -17.67
CA VAL A 381 6.21 -3.43 -17.10
C VAL A 381 6.49 -2.26 -18.03
N LEU A 382 7.69 -2.17 -18.57
CA LEU A 382 8.10 -1.08 -19.46
C LEU A 382 7.21 -1.04 -20.71
N GLU A 383 7.04 -2.16 -21.40
CA GLU A 383 6.29 -2.25 -22.66
C GLU A 383 4.78 -2.15 -22.48
N HIS A 384 4.20 -2.77 -21.43
CA HIS A 384 2.74 -2.79 -21.26
C HIS A 384 2.16 -1.67 -20.36
N ARG A 385 3.02 -0.91 -19.63
CA ARG A 385 2.53 0.07 -18.64
C ARG A 385 3.13 1.46 -18.79
N VAL A 386 4.26 1.61 -19.45
CA VAL A 386 5.02 2.86 -19.51
C VAL A 386 5.17 3.38 -20.93
N GLU A 387 5.53 2.54 -21.85
CA GLU A 387 5.67 2.90 -23.27
C GLU A 387 4.30 3.02 -23.94
N PRO A 388 4.14 3.88 -24.94
CA PRO A 388 2.91 3.98 -25.69
C PRO A 388 2.58 2.67 -26.40
N VAL A 389 1.34 2.24 -26.29
CA VAL A 389 0.80 1.05 -26.97
C VAL A 389 -0.36 1.48 -27.87
N ASP A 390 -0.32 1.08 -29.13
CA ASP A 390 -1.47 1.20 -30.02
C ASP A 390 -2.47 0.07 -29.69
N PRO A 391 -3.68 0.37 -29.21
CA PRO A 391 -4.66 -0.65 -28.88
C PRO A 391 -5.24 -1.40 -30.10
N LEU A 392 -5.00 -0.90 -31.31
CA LEU A 392 -5.47 -1.49 -32.57
C LEU A 392 -4.38 -2.29 -33.31
N ALA A 393 -3.17 -2.38 -32.74
CA ALA A 393 -2.08 -3.20 -33.25
C ALA A 393 -1.78 -4.37 -32.30
N PRO A 394 -1.12 -5.46 -32.79
CA PRO A 394 -0.56 -6.47 -31.91
C PRO A 394 0.34 -5.84 -30.86
N THR A 395 0.14 -6.21 -29.59
CA THR A 395 0.87 -5.61 -28.45
C THR A 395 1.91 -6.55 -27.84
N ASP A 396 2.04 -7.73 -28.42
CA ASP A 396 2.97 -8.77 -28.01
C ASP A 396 4.11 -8.89 -29.03
N GLY A 397 5.33 -8.75 -28.54
CA GLY A 397 6.52 -9.11 -29.31
C GLY A 397 6.77 -10.61 -29.28
N ASP A 398 7.49 -11.13 -30.27
CA ASP A 398 7.85 -12.56 -30.36
C ASP A 398 8.54 -13.08 -29.08
N TRP A 399 9.27 -12.21 -28.39
CA TRP A 399 9.94 -12.51 -27.13
C TRP A 399 9.02 -12.87 -25.97
N GLU A 400 7.75 -12.41 -25.97
CA GLU A 400 6.83 -12.61 -24.84
C GLU A 400 6.47 -14.08 -24.65
N SER A 401 6.33 -14.85 -25.72
CA SER A 401 6.06 -16.28 -25.63
C SER A 401 7.14 -17.02 -24.85
N ASP A 402 8.40 -16.70 -25.11
CA ASP A 402 9.56 -17.29 -24.44
C ASP A 402 9.67 -16.78 -23.00
N ALA A 403 9.42 -15.48 -22.77
CA ALA A 403 9.39 -14.91 -21.43
C ALA A 403 8.28 -15.56 -20.58
N TYR A 404 7.09 -15.78 -21.13
CA TYR A 404 6.02 -16.46 -20.41
C TYR A 404 6.37 -17.92 -20.10
N ALA A 405 7.06 -18.62 -21.01
CA ALA A 405 7.58 -19.96 -20.72
C ALA A 405 8.55 -19.93 -19.53
N MET A 406 9.51 -19.03 -19.53
CA MET A 406 10.47 -18.89 -18.43
C MET A 406 9.80 -18.50 -17.09
N LEU A 407 8.77 -17.66 -17.13
CA LEU A 407 8.09 -17.17 -15.92
C LEU A 407 7.07 -18.15 -15.34
N LEU A 408 6.38 -18.93 -16.16
CA LEU A 408 5.23 -19.74 -15.75
C LEU A 408 5.50 -21.24 -15.71
N ASP A 409 6.43 -21.74 -16.55
CA ASP A 409 6.66 -23.18 -16.64
C ASP A 409 7.56 -23.67 -15.49
N GLN A 410 7.30 -24.92 -15.06
CA GLN A 410 8.12 -25.63 -14.08
C GLN A 410 9.30 -26.25 -14.81
N GLY A 411 10.44 -25.56 -14.75
CA GLY A 411 11.70 -26.02 -15.33
C GLY A 411 12.89 -25.56 -14.48
N PRO A 412 14.10 -25.95 -14.85
CA PRO A 412 15.30 -25.43 -14.20
C PRO A 412 15.33 -23.90 -14.32
N ALA A 413 16.06 -23.26 -13.40
CA ALA A 413 16.23 -21.81 -13.43
C ALA A 413 16.78 -21.37 -14.79
N ALA A 414 16.14 -20.39 -15.45
CA ALA A 414 16.60 -19.89 -16.71
C ALA A 414 18.01 -19.27 -16.54
N PRO A 415 19.00 -19.65 -17.36
CA PRO A 415 20.32 -19.05 -17.27
C PRO A 415 20.25 -17.56 -17.56
N ARG A 416 21.07 -16.78 -16.86
CA ARG A 416 21.10 -15.31 -16.98
C ARG A 416 21.32 -14.85 -18.43
N SER A 417 22.15 -15.57 -19.19
CA SER A 417 22.41 -15.29 -20.61
C SER A 417 21.15 -15.39 -21.48
N ALA A 418 20.31 -16.40 -21.26
CA ALA A 418 19.06 -16.54 -22.00
C ALA A 418 18.06 -15.41 -21.65
N VAL A 419 18.00 -15.01 -20.39
CA VAL A 419 17.20 -13.85 -19.98
C VAL A 419 17.70 -12.57 -20.62
N HIS A 420 19.02 -12.34 -20.63
CA HIS A 420 19.63 -11.15 -21.24
C HIS A 420 19.36 -11.09 -22.76
N ALA A 421 19.38 -12.22 -23.46
CA ALA A 421 19.02 -12.27 -24.88
C ALA A 421 17.62 -11.73 -25.14
N LEU A 422 16.67 -12.07 -24.28
CA LEU A 422 15.28 -11.56 -24.35
C LEU A 422 15.16 -10.06 -23.97
N LEU A 423 16.16 -9.41 -23.38
CA LEU A 423 16.10 -7.97 -23.09
C LEU A 423 16.46 -7.11 -24.31
N VAL A 424 17.11 -7.68 -25.30
CA VAL A 424 17.59 -6.97 -26.52
C VAL A 424 16.90 -7.43 -27.80
N ALA A 425 16.08 -8.50 -27.73
CA ALA A 425 15.22 -8.91 -28.84
C ALA A 425 14.25 -7.78 -29.22
N ALA A 426 14.02 -7.60 -30.52
CA ALA A 426 13.17 -6.55 -31.07
C ALA A 426 11.68 -6.80 -30.71
#